data_dd5f1ee48ebeb6cfab29196b128a38a0
#
_entry.id   dd5f1ee48ebeb6cfab29196b128a38a0
#
_cell.length_a   1.000
_cell.length_b   1.000
_cell.length_c   1.000
_cell.angle_alpha   90.00
_cell.angle_beta   90.00
_cell.angle_gamma   90.00
#
_symmetry.space_group_name_H-M   'P 1'
#
loop_
_entity.id
_entity.type
_entity.pdbx_description
1 polymer ?
#
loop_
_entity_poly.entity_id
_entity_poly.type
_entity_poly.pdbx_seq_one_letter_code
_entity_poly.pdbx_strand_id
1 'polypeptide(L)'
;MGIPHARVEFAQFGDDRGSVSESFTPGGFELVHGNQLLRWASSGYDPDKTFGQSEHTLENVFGVVDRLFTTDEARIHRKRQIAEYLVLDALVGNTDRHHENWGIVRRREGDQWRGGIAPSFDHASSLGRELRDERRRRLLEEGEVGRYVERGRGAVFWSGDERKGPSPLELVRRAVLVYGDLFRPALDRLQDMDLPRIIRLIDRIPEDWMSVSEQEFAAAMVGYNIEQLRVL
;
A
#
# COMPACT_ATOMS: atom_id res chain seq x y z
N MET A 1 8.23 -8.61 6.58
CA MET A 1 8.82 -7.57 5.69
C MET A 1 9.54 -6.45 6.46
N GLY A 2 9.22 -6.16 7.73
CA GLY A 2 9.87 -5.09 8.51
C GLY A 2 9.63 -3.67 7.97
N ILE A 3 8.50 -3.47 7.28
CA ILE A 3 8.13 -2.19 6.69
C ILE A 3 7.62 -1.25 7.80
N PRO A 4 8.07 0.02 7.85
CA PRO A 4 7.48 1.00 8.76
C PRO A 4 5.97 1.16 8.48
N HIS A 5 5.15 0.94 9.48
CA HIS A 5 3.69 1.02 9.37
C HIS A 5 3.07 1.68 10.61
N ALA A 6 1.89 2.26 10.45
CA ALA A 6 1.08 2.71 11.58
C ALA A 6 0.72 1.50 12.46
N ARG A 7 0.82 1.67 13.76
CA ARG A 7 0.40 0.64 14.71
C ARG A 7 -1.12 0.68 14.83
N VAL A 8 -1.76 -0.45 14.51
CA VAL A 8 -3.21 -0.60 14.52
C VAL A 8 -3.59 -1.78 15.39
N GLU A 9 -4.62 -1.61 16.20
CA GLU A 9 -5.18 -2.63 17.09
C GLU A 9 -6.68 -2.74 16.82
N PHE A 10 -7.25 -3.93 17.03
CA PHE A 10 -8.70 -4.10 17.06
C PHE A 10 -9.29 -3.38 18.27
N ALA A 11 -10.43 -2.74 18.08
CA ALA A 11 -11.12 -1.99 19.14
C ALA A 11 -12.63 -2.19 19.06
N GLN A 12 -13.27 -2.13 20.21
CA GLN A 12 -14.73 -2.14 20.32
C GLN A 12 -15.18 -0.96 21.21
N PHE A 13 -16.20 -0.26 20.76
CA PHE A 13 -16.86 0.80 21.53
C PHE A 13 -18.38 0.55 21.54
N GLY A 14 -18.91 0.14 22.69
CA GLY A 14 -20.29 -0.37 22.77
C GLY A 14 -20.43 -1.64 21.92
N ASP A 15 -21.38 -1.60 20.98
CA ASP A 15 -21.61 -2.70 20.03
C ASP A 15 -20.84 -2.51 18.71
N ASP A 16 -20.19 -1.37 18.50
CA ASP A 16 -19.43 -1.09 17.28
C ASP A 16 -18.03 -1.67 17.35
N ARG A 17 -17.64 -2.40 16.31
CA ARG A 17 -16.31 -2.96 16.13
C ARG A 17 -15.53 -2.18 15.09
N GLY A 18 -14.25 -2.00 15.33
CA GLY A 18 -13.39 -1.24 14.44
C GLY A 18 -11.91 -1.39 14.77
N SER A 19 -11.14 -0.39 14.41
CA SER A 19 -9.72 -0.34 14.72
C SER A 19 -9.34 1.00 15.33
N VAL A 20 -8.31 1.00 16.15
CA VAL A 20 -7.65 2.21 16.64
C VAL A 20 -6.23 2.23 16.12
N SER A 21 -5.76 3.41 15.75
CA SER A 21 -4.38 3.62 15.31
C SER A 21 -3.66 4.55 16.28
N GLU A 22 -2.45 4.13 16.69
CA GLU A 22 -1.56 5.03 17.41
C GLU A 22 -1.12 6.16 16.49
N SER A 23 -1.17 7.41 16.98
CA SER A 23 -0.70 8.56 16.20
C SER A 23 0.80 8.44 15.96
N PHE A 24 1.21 8.43 14.70
CA PHE A 24 2.61 8.52 14.29
C PHE A 24 3.10 9.96 14.08
N THR A 25 2.30 10.96 14.50
CA THR A 25 2.67 12.38 14.54
C THR A 25 2.69 12.88 15.98
N PRO A 26 3.61 12.39 16.85
CA PRO A 26 3.72 12.87 18.22
C PRO A 26 4.11 14.35 18.24
N GLY A 27 3.95 15.01 19.38
CA GLY A 27 4.07 16.46 19.55
C GLY A 27 5.09 17.17 18.68
N GLY A 28 4.63 18.16 17.94
CA GLY A 28 5.43 18.97 17.02
C GLY A 28 5.69 18.38 15.63
N PHE A 29 5.25 17.13 15.37
CA PHE A 29 5.22 16.57 14.02
C PHE A 29 3.89 16.87 13.34
N GLU A 30 3.94 17.02 12.02
CA GLU A 30 2.77 17.12 11.15
C GLU A 30 2.88 16.12 10.00
N LEU A 31 1.73 15.61 9.55
CA LEU A 31 1.59 14.82 8.34
C LEU A 31 1.25 15.76 7.18
N VAL A 32 2.04 15.68 6.11
CA VAL A 32 1.73 16.33 4.83
C VAL A 32 1.40 15.21 3.84
N HIS A 33 0.16 15.18 3.38
CA HIS A 33 -0.33 14.13 2.50
C HIS A 33 0.23 14.25 1.07
N GLY A 34 0.24 13.13 0.35
CA GLY A 34 0.75 13.04 -1.00
C GLY A 34 0.04 13.98 -1.98
N ASN A 35 -1.28 14.22 -1.84
CA ASN A 35 -2.02 15.17 -2.67
C ASN A 35 -1.46 16.61 -2.55
N GLN A 36 -1.12 17.06 -1.34
CA GLN A 36 -0.50 18.36 -1.09
C GLN A 36 0.91 18.43 -1.67
N LEU A 37 1.68 17.35 -1.54
CA LEU A 37 3.03 17.24 -2.06
C LEU A 37 3.07 17.23 -3.59
N LEU A 38 2.16 16.48 -4.22
CA LEU A 38 2.02 16.43 -5.68
C LEU A 38 1.56 17.78 -6.24
N ARG A 39 0.62 18.46 -5.57
CA ARG A 39 0.21 19.82 -5.93
C ARG A 39 1.38 20.82 -5.82
N TRP A 40 2.19 20.70 -4.77
CA TRP A 40 3.39 21.50 -4.62
C TRP A 40 4.41 21.22 -5.74
N ALA A 41 4.56 19.96 -6.14
CA ALA A 41 5.51 19.57 -7.17
C ALA A 41 5.03 19.88 -8.60
N SER A 42 3.72 19.91 -8.83
CA SER A 42 3.11 20.17 -10.14
C SER A 42 1.91 21.10 -10.02
N SER A 43 1.99 22.28 -10.66
CA SER A 43 0.91 23.28 -10.62
C SER A 43 -0.39 22.82 -11.28
N GLY A 44 -0.32 21.81 -12.17
CA GLY A 44 -1.48 21.22 -12.85
C GLY A 44 -2.17 20.10 -12.05
N TYR A 45 -1.56 19.64 -10.94
CA TYR A 45 -2.14 18.57 -10.14
C TYR A 45 -3.40 19.03 -9.39
N ASP A 46 -4.48 18.27 -9.50
CA ASP A 46 -5.72 18.51 -8.76
C ASP A 46 -5.71 17.69 -7.44
N PRO A 47 -5.50 18.34 -6.28
CA PRO A 47 -5.41 17.63 -5.00
C PRO A 47 -6.77 17.14 -4.46
N ASP A 48 -7.88 17.63 -5.00
CA ASP A 48 -9.23 17.32 -4.55
C ASP A 48 -9.87 16.15 -5.32
N LYS A 49 -9.23 15.73 -6.41
CA LYS A 49 -9.67 14.61 -7.22
C LYS A 49 -9.20 13.28 -6.65
N THR A 50 -9.92 12.73 -5.69
CA THR A 50 -9.55 11.46 -5.02
C THR A 50 -9.66 10.24 -5.93
N PHE A 51 -10.69 10.16 -6.80
CA PHE A 51 -10.92 9.00 -7.67
C PHE A 51 -10.49 9.26 -9.11
N GLY A 52 -9.80 8.25 -9.71
CA GLY A 52 -9.35 8.33 -11.08
C GLY A 52 -8.35 9.48 -11.32
N GLN A 53 -7.54 9.81 -10.32
CA GLN A 53 -6.48 10.80 -10.41
C GLN A 53 -5.29 10.21 -11.16
N SER A 54 -5.34 10.22 -12.49
CA SER A 54 -4.32 9.59 -13.34
C SER A 54 -2.94 10.22 -13.23
N GLU A 55 -2.85 11.48 -12.78
CA GLU A 55 -1.57 12.14 -12.47
C GLU A 55 -0.91 11.63 -11.18
N HIS A 56 -1.60 10.81 -10.38
CA HIS A 56 -1.01 10.10 -9.25
C HIS A 56 -0.22 8.88 -9.77
N THR A 57 0.87 9.16 -10.46
CA THR A 57 1.75 8.13 -11.03
C THR A 57 2.94 7.84 -10.11
N LEU A 58 3.53 6.65 -10.25
CA LEU A 58 4.77 6.29 -9.54
C LEU A 58 5.89 7.28 -9.85
N GLU A 59 6.02 7.71 -11.12
CA GLU A 59 7.01 8.69 -11.54
C GLU A 59 6.84 10.03 -10.81
N ASN A 60 5.60 10.55 -10.72
CA ASN A 60 5.31 11.79 -10.02
C ASN A 60 5.59 11.67 -8.51
N VAL A 61 5.27 10.53 -7.90
CA VAL A 61 5.60 10.25 -6.48
C VAL A 61 7.11 10.24 -6.27
N PHE A 62 7.88 9.60 -7.14
CA PHE A 62 9.36 9.64 -7.08
C PHE A 62 9.91 11.04 -7.35
N GLY A 63 9.29 11.81 -8.26
CA GLY A 63 9.64 13.19 -8.51
C GLY A 63 9.45 14.11 -7.28
N VAL A 64 8.43 13.87 -6.47
CA VAL A 64 8.27 14.54 -5.16
C VAL A 64 9.45 14.21 -4.24
N VAL A 65 9.86 12.94 -4.15
CA VAL A 65 11.01 12.53 -3.33
C VAL A 65 12.30 13.23 -3.79
N ASP A 66 12.54 13.31 -5.10
CA ASP A 66 13.72 13.97 -5.66
C ASP A 66 13.79 15.46 -5.33
N ARG A 67 12.65 16.14 -5.22
CA ARG A 67 12.59 17.56 -4.86
C ARG A 67 12.69 17.81 -3.36
N LEU A 68 12.22 16.87 -2.52
CA LEU A 68 12.22 17.04 -1.07
C LEU A 68 13.57 16.71 -0.41
N PHE A 69 14.28 15.72 -0.95
CA PHE A 69 15.51 15.23 -0.35
C PHE A 69 16.74 15.66 -1.16
N THR A 70 17.72 16.21 -0.47
CA THR A 70 18.86 16.92 -1.14
C THR A 70 20.01 16.00 -1.52
N THR A 71 20.17 14.84 -0.83
CA THR A 71 21.26 13.90 -1.13
C THR A 71 20.75 12.69 -1.88
N ASP A 72 21.56 12.13 -2.76
CA ASP A 72 21.19 10.95 -3.54
C ASP A 72 20.93 9.72 -2.64
N GLU A 73 21.70 9.58 -1.56
CA GLU A 73 21.47 8.51 -0.57
C GLU A 73 20.08 8.63 0.07
N ALA A 74 19.69 9.84 0.49
CA ALA A 74 18.36 10.07 1.05
C ALA A 74 17.25 9.82 0.01
N ARG A 75 17.41 10.27 -1.24
CA ARG A 75 16.47 10.03 -2.32
C ARG A 75 16.27 8.53 -2.57
N ILE A 76 17.35 7.77 -2.72
CA ILE A 76 17.32 6.34 -2.93
C ILE A 76 16.63 5.64 -1.75
N HIS A 77 17.02 5.98 -0.52
CA HIS A 77 16.41 5.40 0.69
C HIS A 77 14.90 5.64 0.75
N ARG A 78 14.44 6.88 0.47
CA ARG A 78 13.01 7.21 0.50
C ARG A 78 12.21 6.62 -0.66
N LYS A 79 12.79 6.53 -1.85
CA LYS A 79 12.17 5.80 -2.97
C LYS A 79 12.05 4.30 -2.68
N ARG A 80 13.05 3.68 -2.05
CA ARG A 80 12.96 2.29 -1.58
C ARG A 80 11.84 2.10 -0.57
N GLN A 81 11.65 3.05 0.35
CA GLN A 81 10.54 3.00 1.31
C GLN A 81 9.17 3.04 0.61
N ILE A 82 8.99 3.87 -0.41
CA ILE A 82 7.77 3.87 -1.26
C ILE A 82 7.63 2.54 -2.01
N ALA A 83 8.70 2.02 -2.60
CA ALA A 83 8.70 0.72 -3.28
C ALA A 83 8.27 -0.41 -2.33
N GLU A 84 8.74 -0.40 -1.08
CA GLU A 84 8.32 -1.34 -0.03
C GLU A 84 6.80 -1.27 0.24
N TYR A 85 6.21 -0.06 0.24
CA TYR A 85 4.76 0.11 0.42
C TYR A 85 3.98 -0.45 -0.77
N LEU A 86 4.46 -0.23 -2.00
CA LEU A 86 3.80 -0.78 -3.19
C LEU A 86 3.91 -2.30 -3.27
N VAL A 87 5.02 -2.88 -2.83
CA VAL A 87 5.16 -4.34 -2.72
C VAL A 87 4.22 -4.88 -1.63
N LEU A 88 4.07 -4.18 -0.50
CA LEU A 88 3.07 -4.53 0.52
C LEU A 88 1.65 -4.45 -0.05
N ASP A 89 1.31 -3.38 -0.77
CA ASP A 89 0.00 -3.22 -1.41
C ASP A 89 -0.28 -4.35 -2.41
N ALA A 90 0.72 -4.76 -3.19
CA ALA A 90 0.60 -5.90 -4.09
C ALA A 90 0.42 -7.23 -3.33
N LEU A 91 1.12 -7.40 -2.21
CA LEU A 91 1.03 -8.60 -1.37
C LEU A 91 -0.36 -8.76 -0.75
N VAL A 92 -0.93 -7.69 -0.19
CA VAL A 92 -2.24 -7.73 0.47
C VAL A 92 -3.41 -7.35 -0.46
N GLY A 93 -3.11 -7.00 -1.72
CA GLY A 93 -4.09 -6.56 -2.72
C GLY A 93 -4.77 -5.25 -2.36
N ASN A 94 -4.05 -4.31 -1.75
CA ASN A 94 -4.57 -2.98 -1.45
C ASN A 94 -4.72 -2.17 -2.73
N THR A 95 -5.96 -1.88 -3.11
CA THR A 95 -6.28 -1.11 -4.32
C THR A 95 -6.41 0.39 -4.08
N ASP A 96 -6.34 0.83 -2.82
CA ASP A 96 -6.70 2.19 -2.42
C ASP A 96 -5.51 3.04 -1.91
N ARG A 97 -4.30 2.81 -2.46
CA ARG A 97 -3.16 3.70 -2.23
C ARG A 97 -3.33 5.01 -2.99
N HIS A 98 -4.43 5.75 -2.73
CA HIS A 98 -4.62 7.07 -3.33
C HIS A 98 -3.69 8.11 -2.70
N HIS A 99 -3.67 9.31 -3.24
CA HIS A 99 -2.70 10.35 -2.89
C HIS A 99 -2.80 10.88 -1.45
N GLU A 100 -3.85 10.57 -0.71
CA GLU A 100 -3.97 10.89 0.73
C GLU A 100 -3.51 9.74 1.63
N ASN A 101 -3.30 8.52 1.08
CA ASN A 101 -2.88 7.34 1.84
C ASN A 101 -1.35 7.14 1.87
N TRP A 102 -0.61 8.18 1.54
CA TRP A 102 0.82 8.30 1.77
C TRP A 102 1.19 9.76 2.03
N GLY A 103 2.40 10.02 2.51
CA GLY A 103 2.85 11.38 2.76
C GLY A 103 4.21 11.41 3.43
N ILE A 104 4.55 12.58 3.96
CA ILE A 104 5.73 12.77 4.81
C ILE A 104 5.30 13.19 6.21
N VAL A 105 6.05 12.73 7.20
CA VAL A 105 5.99 13.26 8.57
C VAL A 105 7.17 14.19 8.76
N ARG A 106 6.91 15.42 9.17
CA ARG A 106 7.94 16.42 9.37
C ARG A 106 7.71 17.23 10.64
N ARG A 107 8.77 17.80 11.16
CA ARG A 107 8.73 18.82 12.23
C ARG A 107 9.72 19.96 11.94
N ARG A 108 9.48 21.11 12.52
CA ARG A 108 10.39 22.24 12.44
C ARG A 108 11.46 22.12 13.53
N GLU A 109 12.72 22.23 13.13
CA GLU A 109 13.88 22.29 14.02
C GLU A 109 14.67 23.56 13.69
N GLY A 110 14.49 24.63 14.51
CA GLY A 110 14.97 25.96 14.18
C GLY A 110 14.35 26.48 12.89
N ASP A 111 15.19 26.86 11.92
CA ASP A 111 14.72 27.33 10.60
C ASP A 111 14.61 26.23 9.55
N GLN A 112 14.86 24.99 9.92
CA GLN A 112 14.83 23.84 8.97
C GLN A 112 13.66 22.91 9.25
N TRP A 113 13.17 22.30 8.18
CA TRP A 113 12.26 21.15 8.26
C TRP A 113 13.06 19.86 8.25
N ARG A 114 12.74 18.97 9.20
CA ARG A 114 13.25 17.59 9.23
C ARG A 114 12.10 16.62 9.15
N GLY A 115 12.27 15.57 8.34
CA GLY A 115 11.21 14.60 8.17
C GLY A 115 11.61 13.44 7.26
N GLY A 116 10.63 12.61 6.98
CA GLY A 116 10.76 11.44 6.11
C GLY A 116 9.41 10.96 5.62
N ILE A 117 9.41 9.92 4.78
CA ILE A 117 8.16 9.27 4.38
C ILE A 117 7.45 8.78 5.64
N ALA A 118 6.15 9.08 5.75
CA ALA A 118 5.32 8.59 6.84
C ALA A 118 5.30 7.05 6.88
N PRO A 119 5.16 6.42 8.05
CA PRO A 119 4.86 4.99 8.10
C PRO A 119 3.68 4.67 7.19
N SER A 120 3.65 3.48 6.59
CA SER A 120 2.51 3.07 5.76
C SER A 120 1.24 2.98 6.61
N PHE A 121 0.15 3.56 6.14
CA PHE A 121 -1.13 3.63 6.85
C PHE A 121 -2.30 3.42 5.88
N ASP A 122 -3.50 3.24 6.42
CA ASP A 122 -4.75 3.03 5.70
C ASP A 122 -4.69 1.89 4.67
N HIS A 123 -4.64 0.66 5.18
CA HIS A 123 -4.69 -0.55 4.35
C HIS A 123 -6.07 -1.20 4.34
N ALA A 124 -7.12 -0.42 4.64
CA ALA A 124 -8.48 -0.94 4.80
C ALA A 124 -9.03 -1.61 3.54
N SER A 125 -8.60 -1.21 2.34
CA SER A 125 -9.06 -1.77 1.06
C SER A 125 -8.19 -2.96 0.59
N SER A 126 -7.93 -3.90 1.51
CA SER A 126 -7.07 -5.07 1.29
C SER A 126 -7.83 -6.38 1.45
N LEU A 127 -7.22 -7.48 0.99
CA LEU A 127 -7.66 -8.87 1.21
C LEU A 127 -9.09 -9.18 0.72
N GLY A 128 -9.58 -8.41 -0.26
CA GLY A 128 -10.93 -8.60 -0.83
C GLY A 128 -12.06 -8.23 0.13
N ARG A 129 -11.80 -7.28 1.03
CA ARG A 129 -12.76 -6.85 2.06
C ARG A 129 -14.12 -6.39 1.50
N GLU A 130 -14.15 -5.85 0.27
CA GLU A 130 -15.37 -5.37 -0.37
C GLU A 130 -16.27 -6.50 -0.89
N LEU A 131 -15.77 -7.75 -0.91
CA LEU A 131 -16.52 -8.90 -1.40
C LEU A 131 -17.53 -9.40 -0.35
N ARG A 132 -18.67 -9.90 -0.84
CA ARG A 132 -19.60 -10.67 -0.01
C ARG A 132 -19.16 -12.13 0.04
N ASP A 133 -19.54 -12.85 1.10
CA ASP A 133 -19.15 -14.24 1.34
C ASP A 133 -19.53 -15.19 0.20
N GLU A 134 -20.69 -15.00 -0.42
CA GLU A 134 -21.11 -15.83 -1.57
C GLU A 134 -20.14 -15.65 -2.75
N ARG A 135 -19.64 -14.42 -2.95
CA ARG A 135 -18.67 -14.15 -4.02
C ARG A 135 -17.30 -14.71 -3.69
N ARG A 136 -16.85 -14.62 -2.42
CA ARG A 136 -15.59 -15.21 -1.98
C ARG A 136 -15.59 -16.72 -2.18
N ARG A 137 -16.63 -17.42 -1.67
CA ARG A 137 -16.77 -18.87 -1.84
C ARG A 137 -16.74 -19.27 -3.31
N ARG A 138 -17.50 -18.59 -4.17
CA ARG A 138 -17.49 -18.87 -5.60
C ARG A 138 -16.11 -18.71 -6.23
N LEU A 139 -15.38 -17.64 -5.91
CA LEU A 139 -14.02 -17.40 -6.44
C LEU A 139 -13.04 -18.48 -5.97
N LEU A 140 -13.18 -18.97 -4.75
CA LEU A 140 -12.38 -20.08 -4.21
C LEU A 140 -12.71 -21.40 -4.92
N GLU A 141 -13.99 -21.77 -5.04
CA GLU A 141 -14.47 -22.99 -5.70
C GLU A 141 -14.07 -23.04 -7.17
N GLU A 142 -14.17 -21.92 -7.88
CA GLU A 142 -13.83 -21.79 -9.30
C GLU A 142 -12.31 -21.63 -9.55
N GLY A 143 -11.47 -21.47 -8.49
CA GLY A 143 -10.04 -21.19 -8.63
C GLY A 143 -9.73 -19.81 -9.26
N GLU A 144 -10.64 -18.85 -9.13
CA GLU A 144 -10.60 -17.54 -9.81
C GLU A 144 -9.97 -16.42 -8.96
N VAL A 145 -9.35 -16.75 -7.81
CA VAL A 145 -8.72 -15.75 -6.92
C VAL A 145 -7.65 -14.95 -7.67
N GLY A 146 -6.77 -15.63 -8.42
CA GLY A 146 -5.75 -14.95 -9.23
C GLY A 146 -6.36 -13.99 -10.26
N ARG A 147 -7.43 -14.41 -10.92
CA ARG A 147 -8.14 -13.54 -11.89
C ARG A 147 -8.76 -12.31 -11.23
N TYR A 148 -9.28 -12.46 -10.02
CA TYR A 148 -9.78 -11.33 -9.24
C TYR A 148 -8.65 -10.34 -8.94
N VAL A 149 -7.49 -10.81 -8.45
CA VAL A 149 -6.30 -9.96 -8.19
C VAL A 149 -5.84 -9.21 -9.44
N GLU A 150 -5.69 -9.91 -10.55
CA GLU A 150 -5.21 -9.32 -11.82
C GLU A 150 -6.18 -8.27 -12.39
N ARG A 151 -7.47 -8.38 -12.09
CA ARG A 151 -8.50 -7.41 -12.50
C ARG A 151 -8.65 -6.23 -11.55
N GLY A 152 -8.02 -6.26 -10.39
CA GLY A 152 -7.99 -5.15 -9.45
C GLY A 152 -7.57 -3.85 -10.14
N ARG A 153 -8.00 -2.70 -9.59
CA ARG A 153 -7.64 -1.38 -10.10
C ARG A 153 -7.07 -0.57 -8.96
N GLY A 154 -5.77 -0.31 -9.04
CA GLY A 154 -5.07 0.48 -8.04
C GLY A 154 -5.27 1.98 -8.26
N ALA A 155 -5.04 2.74 -7.20
CA ALA A 155 -5.09 4.19 -7.21
C ALA A 155 -3.74 4.86 -7.58
N VAL A 156 -2.67 4.07 -7.72
CA VAL A 156 -1.40 4.53 -8.30
C VAL A 156 -1.37 4.11 -9.76
N PHE A 157 -1.21 5.08 -10.65
CA PHE A 157 -1.16 4.89 -12.09
C PHE A 157 0.28 4.68 -12.57
N TRP A 158 0.42 4.01 -13.70
CA TRP A 158 1.71 3.93 -14.38
C TRP A 158 1.97 5.16 -15.24
N SER A 159 0.94 5.64 -15.95
CA SER A 159 0.99 6.83 -16.81
C SER A 159 -0.27 7.66 -16.65
N GLY A 160 -0.15 8.99 -16.81
CA GLY A 160 -1.28 9.93 -16.81
C GLY A 160 -2.32 9.68 -17.89
N ASP A 161 -1.94 8.99 -18.97
CA ASP A 161 -2.83 8.66 -20.10
C ASP A 161 -3.73 7.44 -19.84
N GLU A 162 -3.47 6.71 -18.76
CA GLU A 162 -4.28 5.54 -18.42
C GLU A 162 -5.66 5.95 -17.91
N ARG A 163 -6.70 5.29 -18.41
CA ARG A 163 -8.08 5.50 -17.93
C ARG A 163 -8.35 4.85 -16.59
N LYS A 164 -7.57 3.83 -16.22
CA LYS A 164 -7.70 3.05 -14.98
C LYS A 164 -6.30 2.65 -14.54
N GLY A 165 -6.02 2.78 -13.27
CA GLY A 165 -4.76 2.30 -12.71
C GLY A 165 -4.61 0.78 -12.89
N PRO A 166 -3.39 0.28 -13.03
CA PRO A 166 -3.08 -1.16 -13.03
C PRO A 166 -3.46 -1.79 -11.68
N SER A 167 -3.56 -3.13 -11.62
CA SER A 167 -3.63 -3.78 -10.32
C SER A 167 -2.35 -3.50 -9.53
N PRO A 168 -2.36 -3.54 -8.19
CA PRO A 168 -1.15 -3.35 -7.40
C PRO A 168 -0.03 -4.31 -7.81
N LEU A 169 -0.36 -5.55 -8.14
CA LEU A 169 0.59 -6.55 -8.63
C LEU A 169 1.18 -6.16 -9.99
N GLU A 170 0.34 -5.73 -10.93
CA GLU A 170 0.79 -5.28 -12.25
C GLU A 170 1.64 -4.00 -12.15
N LEU A 171 1.31 -3.09 -11.24
CA LEU A 171 2.14 -1.90 -10.98
C LEU A 171 3.55 -2.30 -10.57
N VAL A 172 3.69 -3.25 -9.63
CA VAL A 172 5.01 -3.74 -9.18
C VAL A 172 5.75 -4.43 -10.32
N ARG A 173 5.10 -5.27 -11.14
CA ARG A 173 5.73 -5.90 -12.32
C ARG A 173 6.35 -4.85 -13.26
N ARG A 174 5.60 -3.81 -13.60
CA ARG A 174 6.11 -2.72 -14.46
C ARG A 174 7.21 -1.92 -13.78
N ALA A 175 7.06 -1.65 -12.48
CA ALA A 175 8.04 -0.89 -11.72
C ALA A 175 9.39 -1.61 -11.59
N VAL A 176 9.39 -2.92 -11.46
CA VAL A 176 10.63 -3.73 -11.42
C VAL A 176 11.41 -3.62 -12.73
N LEU A 177 10.75 -3.56 -13.88
CA LEU A 177 11.42 -3.44 -15.18
C LEU A 177 12.17 -2.11 -15.34
N VAL A 178 11.71 -1.05 -14.68
CA VAL A 178 12.28 0.31 -14.81
C VAL A 178 13.11 0.72 -13.59
N TYR A 179 12.68 0.32 -12.40
CA TYR A 179 13.24 0.73 -11.12
C TYR A 179 13.70 -0.47 -10.26
N GLY A 180 14.17 -1.56 -10.88
CA GLY A 180 14.46 -2.83 -10.22
C GLY A 180 15.27 -2.71 -8.93
N ASP A 181 16.33 -1.89 -8.93
CA ASP A 181 17.20 -1.68 -7.76
C ASP A 181 16.49 -1.06 -6.54
N LEU A 182 15.36 -0.38 -6.77
CA LEU A 182 14.56 0.19 -5.68
C LEU A 182 13.62 -0.86 -5.08
N PHE A 183 13.12 -1.79 -5.90
CA PHE A 183 12.15 -2.82 -5.49
C PHE A 183 12.82 -4.09 -4.97
N ARG A 184 14.03 -4.42 -5.46
CA ARG A 184 14.76 -5.65 -5.10
C ARG A 184 14.83 -5.91 -3.60
N PRO A 185 15.19 -4.94 -2.72
CA PRO A 185 15.28 -5.23 -1.29
C PRO A 185 13.94 -5.66 -0.64
N ALA A 186 12.80 -5.20 -1.18
CA ALA A 186 11.49 -5.60 -0.69
C ALA A 186 11.11 -7.01 -1.21
N LEU A 187 11.41 -7.29 -2.47
CA LEU A 187 11.16 -8.59 -3.10
C LEU A 187 12.03 -9.70 -2.49
N ASP A 188 13.32 -9.42 -2.22
CA ASP A 188 14.21 -10.37 -1.56
C ASP A 188 13.68 -10.80 -0.19
N ARG A 189 13.10 -9.87 0.57
CA ARG A 189 12.47 -10.22 1.87
C ARG A 189 11.23 -11.11 1.74
N LEU A 190 10.59 -11.15 0.57
CA LEU A 190 9.47 -12.07 0.32
C LEU A 190 9.94 -13.50 0.10
N GLN A 191 11.19 -13.73 -0.35
CA GLN A 191 11.73 -15.07 -0.56
C GLN A 191 11.72 -15.88 0.74
N ASP A 192 12.02 -15.22 1.87
CA ASP A 192 12.11 -15.83 3.19
C ASP A 192 10.78 -15.81 3.97
N MET A 193 9.70 -15.29 3.38
CA MET A 193 8.41 -15.21 4.08
C MET A 193 7.78 -16.60 4.25
N ASP A 194 7.46 -16.93 5.50
CA ASP A 194 6.73 -18.15 5.87
C ASP A 194 5.22 -17.96 5.62
N LEU A 195 4.74 -18.40 4.45
CA LEU A 195 3.30 -18.34 4.11
C LEU A 195 2.43 -19.08 5.15
N PRO A 196 2.76 -20.29 5.61
CA PRO A 196 2.03 -20.92 6.70
C PRO A 196 1.91 -20.06 7.96
N ARG A 197 2.94 -19.28 8.29
CA ARG A 197 2.89 -18.36 9.45
C ARG A 197 1.90 -17.22 9.20
N ILE A 198 1.83 -16.68 7.98
CA ILE A 198 0.86 -15.63 7.63
C ILE A 198 -0.56 -16.18 7.71
N ILE A 199 -0.81 -17.38 7.18
CA ILE A 199 -2.12 -18.03 7.26
C ILE A 199 -2.53 -18.21 8.72
N ARG A 200 -1.65 -18.73 9.59
CA ARG A 200 -1.93 -18.85 11.03
C ARG A 200 -2.25 -17.51 11.71
N LEU A 201 -1.75 -16.38 11.22
CA LEU A 201 -2.14 -15.06 11.75
C LEU A 201 -3.56 -14.69 11.33
N ILE A 202 -3.97 -15.00 10.10
CA ILE A 202 -5.33 -14.81 9.61
C ILE A 202 -6.30 -15.70 10.39
N ASP A 203 -5.99 -16.98 10.57
CA ASP A 203 -6.80 -17.96 11.31
C ASP A 203 -7.02 -17.62 12.79
N ARG A 204 -6.18 -16.75 13.35
CA ARG A 204 -6.33 -16.27 14.75
C ARG A 204 -7.35 -15.14 14.89
N ILE A 205 -7.82 -14.57 13.81
CA ILE A 205 -8.86 -13.52 13.85
C ILE A 205 -10.18 -14.23 14.21
N PRO A 206 -10.91 -13.81 15.26
CA PRO A 206 -12.16 -14.44 15.62
C PRO A 206 -13.21 -14.37 14.50
N GLU A 207 -14.03 -15.41 14.35
CA GLU A 207 -15.04 -15.51 13.27
C GLU A 207 -16.09 -14.40 13.31
N ASP A 208 -16.32 -13.81 14.46
CA ASP A 208 -17.20 -12.67 14.63
C ASP A 208 -16.57 -11.32 14.17
N TRP A 209 -15.26 -11.33 13.85
CA TRP A 209 -14.52 -10.21 13.23
C TRP A 209 -14.20 -10.46 11.76
N MET A 210 -14.01 -11.70 11.36
CA MET A 210 -13.67 -12.09 10.01
C MET A 210 -14.25 -13.48 9.76
N SER A 211 -15.22 -13.60 8.85
CA SER A 211 -15.86 -14.88 8.56
C SER A 211 -14.87 -15.91 8.02
N VAL A 212 -15.21 -17.20 8.13
CA VAL A 212 -14.38 -18.30 7.59
C VAL A 212 -14.08 -18.08 6.10
N SER A 213 -15.08 -17.67 5.31
CA SER A 213 -14.87 -17.40 3.88
C SER A 213 -14.00 -16.20 3.61
N GLU A 214 -13.96 -15.21 4.52
CA GLU A 214 -12.99 -14.10 4.46
C GLU A 214 -11.58 -14.56 4.75
N GLN A 215 -11.40 -15.38 5.78
CA GLN A 215 -10.09 -15.93 6.15
C GLN A 215 -9.51 -16.81 5.03
N GLU A 216 -10.31 -17.73 4.48
CA GLU A 216 -9.91 -18.59 3.37
C GLU A 216 -9.55 -17.79 2.11
N PHE A 217 -10.37 -16.78 1.78
CA PHE A 217 -10.11 -15.92 0.63
C PHE A 217 -8.85 -15.08 0.82
N ALA A 218 -8.66 -14.48 1.98
CA ALA A 218 -7.46 -13.71 2.32
C ALA A 218 -6.19 -14.57 2.24
N ALA A 219 -6.23 -15.80 2.78
CA ALA A 219 -5.13 -16.74 2.71
C ALA A 219 -4.79 -17.13 1.27
N ALA A 220 -5.80 -17.46 0.46
CA ALA A 220 -5.63 -17.80 -0.96
C ALA A 220 -5.07 -16.62 -1.77
N MET A 221 -5.55 -15.40 -1.51
CA MET A 221 -5.10 -14.18 -2.17
C MET A 221 -3.65 -13.87 -1.84
N VAL A 222 -3.26 -13.92 -0.57
CA VAL A 222 -1.87 -13.71 -0.14
C VAL A 222 -0.96 -14.79 -0.72
N GLY A 223 -1.41 -16.05 -0.73
CA GLY A 223 -0.69 -17.16 -1.35
C GLY A 223 -0.38 -16.89 -2.83
N TYR A 224 -1.41 -16.55 -3.60
CA TYR A 224 -1.25 -16.18 -5.01
C TYR A 224 -0.28 -15.01 -5.19
N ASN A 225 -0.47 -13.92 -4.43
CA ASN A 225 0.36 -12.73 -4.57
C ASN A 225 1.84 -12.99 -4.22
N ILE A 226 2.13 -13.76 -3.17
CA ILE A 226 3.50 -14.16 -2.83
C ILE A 226 4.16 -14.93 -3.99
N GLU A 227 3.47 -15.90 -4.57
CA GLU A 227 3.99 -16.67 -5.70
C GLU A 227 4.33 -15.76 -6.89
N GLN A 228 3.41 -14.83 -7.21
CA GLN A 228 3.63 -13.89 -8.31
C GLN A 228 4.78 -12.89 -8.04
N LEU A 229 4.95 -12.43 -6.80
CA LEU A 229 5.98 -11.47 -6.43
C LEU A 229 7.37 -12.12 -6.30
N ARG A 230 7.44 -13.40 -5.94
CA ARG A 230 8.71 -14.14 -5.82
C ARG A 230 9.42 -14.40 -7.14
N VAL A 231 8.70 -14.36 -8.24
CA VAL A 231 9.30 -14.59 -9.58
C VAL A 231 9.76 -13.30 -10.26
N LEU A 232 9.60 -12.14 -9.62
CA LEU A 232 10.08 -10.84 -10.09
C LEU A 232 11.51 -10.57 -9.60
#